data_a7a817e73525cd685ab92573832a08b9
#
_entry.id   a7a817e73525cd685ab92573832a08b9
#
_cell.length_a   1.000
_cell.length_b   1.000
_cell.length_c   1.000
_cell.angle_alpha   90.00
_cell.angle_beta   90.00
_cell.angle_gamma   90.00
#
_symmetry.space_group_name_H-M   'P 1'
#
loop_
_entity.id
_entity.type
_entity.pdbx_description
1 polymer ?
#
loop_
_entity_poly.entity_id
_entity_poly.type
_entity_poly.pdbx_seq_one_letter_code
_entity_poly.pdbx_strand_id
1 'polypeptide(L)'
;MESCTGGFVASSITNISGSSKVFKFGAVTYSNEYKIRMGVNEDVINEYSVYSIETAKEMSKKISDFTNSDYGVGVTGTINEIDPNNISKSISKVYLSVYIKSSDEYLTKCINTIKASRIDNKEYITKNIVEMLRSVLWK
;
A
#
# COMPACT_ATOMS: atom_id res chain seq x y z
N MET A 1 3.00 2.30 -3.86
CA MET A 1 1.92 1.82 -4.76
C MET A 1 0.64 1.69 -3.94
N GLU A 2 -0.42 2.36 -4.34
CA GLU A 2 -1.67 2.43 -3.61
C GLU A 2 -2.82 1.78 -4.38
N SER A 3 -3.74 1.14 -3.67
CA SER A 3 -5.00 0.65 -4.23
C SER A 3 -6.18 1.35 -3.54
N CYS A 4 -6.74 0.78 -2.49
CA CYS A 4 -7.95 1.29 -1.84
C CYS A 4 -7.86 2.73 -1.29
N THR A 5 -6.68 3.24 -1.03
CA THR A 5 -6.45 4.62 -0.59
C THR A 5 -6.50 5.65 -1.73
N GLY A 6 -6.40 5.21 -2.99
CA GLY A 6 -6.67 6.03 -4.17
C GLY A 6 -5.80 7.29 -4.32
N GLY A 7 -4.54 7.26 -3.85
CA GLY A 7 -3.62 8.39 -3.90
C GLY A 7 -3.57 9.21 -2.60
N PHE A 8 -4.33 8.84 -1.57
CA PHE A 8 -4.38 9.59 -0.32
C PHE A 8 -3.05 9.57 0.45
N VAL A 9 -2.28 8.47 0.38
CA VAL A 9 -0.95 8.39 0.98
C VAL A 9 0.01 9.35 0.28
N ALA A 10 0.07 9.33 -1.04
CA ALA A 10 0.88 10.26 -1.83
C ALA A 10 0.49 11.72 -1.56
N SER A 11 -0.82 12.02 -1.55
CA SER A 11 -1.33 13.36 -1.22
C SER A 11 -0.90 13.81 0.18
N SER A 12 -0.98 12.92 1.17
CA SER A 12 -0.59 13.25 2.56
C SER A 12 0.91 13.56 2.68
N ILE A 13 1.77 12.83 1.95
CA ILE A 13 3.21 13.11 1.90
C ILE A 13 3.47 14.47 1.24
N THR A 14 2.81 14.74 0.12
CA THR A 14 3.04 15.97 -0.67
C THR A 14 2.43 17.21 -0.05
N ASN A 15 1.59 17.09 0.97
CA ASN A 15 1.14 18.23 1.79
C ASN A 15 2.27 18.85 2.62
N ILE A 16 3.42 18.17 2.73
CA ILE A 16 4.56 18.66 3.51
C ILE A 16 5.53 19.39 2.57
N SER A 17 5.85 20.64 2.88
CA SER A 17 6.82 21.43 2.11
C SER A 17 8.18 20.72 2.07
N GLY A 18 8.78 20.62 0.90
CA GLY A 18 10.06 19.92 0.69
C GLY A 18 9.92 18.41 0.44
N SER A 19 8.72 17.88 0.36
CA SER A 19 8.46 16.44 0.08
C SER A 19 9.08 15.95 -1.23
N SER A 20 9.27 16.82 -2.23
CA SER A 20 9.94 16.48 -3.50
C SER A 20 11.37 15.98 -3.35
N LYS A 21 12.02 16.24 -2.21
CA LYS A 21 13.36 15.73 -1.91
C LYS A 21 13.35 14.22 -1.61
N VAL A 22 12.24 13.69 -1.11
CA VAL A 22 12.11 12.30 -0.66
C VAL A 22 11.05 11.50 -1.42
N PHE A 23 10.05 12.15 -1.98
CA PHE A 23 8.97 11.51 -2.72
C PHE A 23 8.96 11.98 -4.17
N LYS A 24 9.30 11.09 -5.09
CA LYS A 24 9.42 11.40 -6.52
C LYS A 24 8.31 10.79 -7.37
N PHE A 25 7.72 9.69 -6.91
CA PHE A 25 6.72 8.96 -7.68
C PHE A 25 5.83 8.11 -6.77
N GLY A 26 4.54 8.07 -7.09
CA GLY A 26 3.56 7.15 -6.52
C GLY A 26 2.59 6.70 -7.60
N ALA A 27 2.12 5.47 -7.53
CA ALA A 27 1.16 4.90 -8.47
C ALA A 27 -0.11 4.48 -7.75
N VAL A 28 -1.27 4.82 -8.33
CA VAL A 28 -2.56 4.30 -7.94
C VAL A 28 -2.91 3.14 -8.87
N THR A 29 -2.74 1.92 -8.37
CA THR A 29 -3.03 0.67 -9.11
C THR A 29 -4.33 0.06 -8.58
N TYR A 30 -5.45 0.66 -8.95
CA TYR A 30 -6.76 0.35 -8.39
C TYR A 30 -7.33 -0.99 -8.89
N SER A 31 -6.90 -1.47 -10.06
CA SER A 31 -7.27 -2.76 -10.63
C SER A 31 -6.11 -3.77 -10.58
N ASN A 32 -6.44 -5.05 -10.69
CA ASN A 32 -5.42 -6.12 -10.78
C ASN A 32 -4.57 -5.94 -12.04
N GLU A 33 -5.17 -5.56 -13.17
CA GLU A 33 -4.46 -5.30 -14.42
C GLU A 33 -3.30 -4.30 -14.22
N TYR A 34 -3.58 -3.17 -13.58
CA TYR A 34 -2.55 -2.14 -13.38
C TYR A 34 -1.53 -2.51 -12.29
N LYS A 35 -1.91 -3.34 -11.30
CA LYS A 35 -0.92 -3.93 -10.38
C LYS A 35 0.09 -4.79 -11.16
N ILE A 36 -0.40 -5.65 -12.04
CA ILE A 36 0.43 -6.54 -12.88
C ILE A 36 1.30 -5.71 -13.84
N ARG A 37 0.74 -4.69 -14.49
CA ARG A 37 1.51 -3.78 -15.36
C ARG A 37 2.63 -3.04 -14.62
N MET A 38 2.45 -2.78 -13.34
CA MET A 38 3.47 -2.19 -12.46
C MET A 38 4.42 -3.24 -11.85
N GLY A 39 4.35 -4.48 -12.29
CA GLY A 39 5.29 -5.54 -11.96
C GLY A 39 4.87 -6.50 -10.83
N VAL A 40 3.68 -6.32 -10.24
CA VAL A 40 3.15 -7.28 -9.27
C VAL A 40 2.96 -8.63 -9.97
N ASN A 41 3.48 -9.70 -9.36
CA ASN A 41 3.38 -11.03 -9.93
C ASN A 41 1.92 -11.52 -9.90
N GLU A 42 1.39 -11.86 -11.09
CA GLU A 42 0.03 -12.37 -11.23
C GLU A 42 -0.20 -13.65 -10.45
N ASP A 43 0.81 -14.53 -10.35
CA ASP A 43 0.72 -15.78 -9.58
C ASP A 43 0.50 -15.50 -8.09
N VAL A 44 1.09 -14.43 -7.54
CA VAL A 44 0.85 -14.01 -6.14
C VAL A 44 -0.60 -13.58 -5.93
N ILE A 45 -1.16 -12.82 -6.87
CA ILE A 45 -2.57 -12.43 -6.80
C ILE A 45 -3.48 -13.65 -6.90
N ASN A 46 -3.18 -14.59 -7.78
CA ASN A 46 -3.99 -15.81 -7.99
C ASN A 46 -3.91 -16.76 -6.79
N GLU A 47 -2.74 -16.91 -6.17
CA GLU A 47 -2.53 -17.82 -5.05
C GLU A 47 -3.04 -17.26 -3.72
N TYR A 48 -2.75 -15.99 -3.43
CA TYR A 48 -2.99 -15.37 -2.12
C TYR A 48 -4.15 -14.37 -2.10
N SER A 49 -4.75 -14.05 -3.23
CA SER A 49 -5.71 -12.95 -3.44
C SER A 49 -5.02 -11.58 -3.56
N VAL A 50 -5.71 -10.68 -4.25
CA VAL A 50 -5.31 -9.25 -4.29
C VAL A 50 -5.37 -8.60 -2.89
N TYR A 51 -6.19 -9.13 -1.99
CA TYR A 51 -6.33 -8.70 -0.60
C TYR A 51 -5.52 -9.61 0.32
N SER A 52 -4.20 -9.41 0.32
CA SER A 52 -3.25 -10.22 1.09
C SER A 52 -2.00 -9.43 1.45
N ILE A 53 -1.29 -9.90 2.46
CA ILE A 53 0.04 -9.40 2.83
C ILE A 53 1.03 -9.64 1.68
N GLU A 54 0.93 -10.78 1.01
CA GLU A 54 1.79 -11.16 -0.12
C GLU A 54 1.67 -10.16 -1.27
N THR A 55 0.46 -9.77 -1.64
CA THR A 55 0.23 -8.75 -2.67
C THR A 55 0.73 -7.37 -2.21
N ALA A 56 0.52 -7.00 -0.95
CA ALA A 56 1.05 -5.75 -0.41
C ALA A 56 2.59 -5.71 -0.43
N LYS A 57 3.25 -6.84 -0.13
CA LYS A 57 4.72 -6.98 -0.23
C LYS A 57 5.21 -6.81 -1.66
N GLU A 58 4.57 -7.48 -2.63
CA GLU A 58 4.87 -7.30 -4.05
C GLU A 58 4.74 -5.83 -4.46
N MET A 59 3.63 -5.19 -4.12
CA MET A 59 3.40 -3.77 -4.43
C MET A 59 4.50 -2.87 -3.85
N SER A 60 4.90 -3.08 -2.61
CA SER A 60 5.92 -2.27 -1.94
C SER A 60 7.32 -2.47 -2.56
N LYS A 61 7.69 -3.71 -2.88
CA LYS A 61 8.96 -4.01 -3.53
C LYS A 61 9.01 -3.46 -4.95
N LYS A 62 7.97 -3.72 -5.74
CA LYS A 62 7.94 -3.32 -7.16
C LYS A 62 7.98 -1.81 -7.36
N ILE A 63 7.33 -1.02 -6.48
CA ILE A 63 7.44 0.44 -6.58
C ILE A 63 8.84 0.93 -6.17
N SER A 64 9.49 0.30 -5.19
CA SER A 64 10.88 0.59 -4.83
C SER A 64 11.84 0.25 -5.97
N ASP A 65 11.67 -0.91 -6.60
CA ASP A 65 12.48 -1.32 -7.75
C ASP A 65 12.30 -0.37 -8.93
N PHE A 66 11.06 -0.01 -9.25
CA PHE A 66 10.73 0.91 -10.36
C PHE A 66 11.33 2.30 -10.17
N THR A 67 11.31 2.82 -8.97
CA THR A 67 11.79 4.18 -8.65
C THR A 67 13.23 4.23 -8.18
N ASN A 68 13.85 3.08 -7.92
CA ASN A 68 15.13 2.95 -7.24
C ASN A 68 15.16 3.65 -5.87
N SER A 69 14.03 3.62 -5.15
CA SER A 69 13.90 4.24 -3.84
C SER A 69 14.35 3.31 -2.71
N ASP A 70 14.81 3.90 -1.59
CA ASP A 70 15.26 3.16 -0.41
C ASP A 70 14.11 2.45 0.31
N TYR A 71 12.91 3.00 0.21
CA TYR A 71 11.67 2.46 0.78
C TYR A 71 10.58 2.40 -0.26
N GLY A 72 9.80 1.33 -0.22
CA GLY A 72 8.56 1.21 -1.00
C GLY A 72 7.38 0.96 -0.09
N VAL A 73 6.22 1.54 -0.42
CA VAL A 73 4.97 1.32 0.31
C VAL A 73 3.97 0.62 -0.60
N GLY A 74 3.35 -0.44 -0.09
CA GLY A 74 2.26 -1.18 -0.73
C GLY A 74 1.01 -1.16 0.13
N VAL A 75 -0.12 -0.79 -0.48
CA VAL A 75 -1.44 -0.74 0.19
C VAL A 75 -2.48 -1.40 -0.67
N THR A 76 -3.10 -2.45 -0.15
CA THR A 76 -4.24 -3.13 -0.80
C THR A 76 -5.26 -3.56 0.23
N GLY A 77 -6.51 -3.62 -0.16
CA GLY A 77 -7.61 -4.03 0.73
C GLY A 77 -8.96 -3.44 0.32
N THR A 78 -9.92 -3.54 1.21
CA THR A 78 -11.28 -3.01 1.02
C THR A 78 -11.60 -1.97 2.08
N ILE A 79 -12.33 -0.93 1.69
CA ILE A 79 -12.84 0.11 2.58
C ILE A 79 -14.35 0.19 2.40
N ASN A 80 -15.12 -0.29 3.38
CA ASN A 80 -16.59 -0.21 3.47
C ASN A 80 -17.38 -0.86 2.32
N GLU A 81 -16.70 -1.55 1.38
CA GLU A 81 -17.35 -2.19 0.23
C GLU A 81 -16.61 -3.47 -0.15
N ILE A 82 -17.36 -4.40 -0.77
CA ILE A 82 -16.79 -5.58 -1.42
C ILE A 82 -16.57 -5.22 -2.90
N ASP A 83 -15.35 -5.41 -3.38
CA ASP A 83 -15.09 -5.34 -4.82
C ASP A 83 -15.74 -6.55 -5.51
N PRO A 84 -16.71 -6.35 -6.44
CA PRO A 84 -17.39 -7.46 -7.11
C PRO A 84 -16.46 -8.34 -7.95
N ASN A 85 -15.28 -7.83 -8.34
CA ASN A 85 -14.27 -8.57 -9.12
C ASN A 85 -13.31 -9.36 -8.24
N ASN A 86 -13.26 -9.07 -6.91
CA ASN A 86 -12.35 -9.70 -5.97
C ASN A 86 -13.10 -10.01 -4.68
N ILE A 87 -13.76 -11.16 -4.64
CA ILE A 87 -14.51 -11.59 -3.45
C ILE A 87 -13.54 -11.95 -2.34
N SER A 88 -13.47 -11.10 -1.33
CA SER A 88 -12.70 -11.37 -0.11
C SER A 88 -13.62 -11.96 0.98
N LYS A 89 -13.07 -12.91 1.75
CA LYS A 89 -13.77 -13.44 2.95
C LYS A 89 -13.87 -12.41 4.08
N SER A 90 -13.07 -11.35 4.03
CA SER A 90 -13.05 -10.28 5.02
C SER A 90 -13.15 -8.93 4.31
N ILE A 91 -14.30 -8.27 4.48
CA ILE A 91 -14.69 -7.06 3.75
C ILE A 91 -14.10 -5.76 4.32
N SER A 92 -13.42 -5.81 5.44
CA SER A 92 -12.98 -4.62 6.17
C SER A 92 -11.51 -4.69 6.57
N LYS A 93 -10.69 -5.38 5.79
CA LYS A 93 -9.25 -5.50 6.04
C LYS A 93 -8.43 -4.76 5.00
N VAL A 94 -7.37 -4.14 5.47
CA VAL A 94 -6.35 -3.49 4.64
C VAL A 94 -4.99 -4.04 5.02
N TYR A 95 -4.22 -4.35 4.00
CA TYR A 95 -2.89 -4.95 4.08
C TYR A 95 -1.86 -3.91 3.68
N LEU A 96 -0.90 -3.69 4.56
CA LEU A 96 0.13 -2.68 4.46
C LEU A 96 1.50 -3.35 4.40
N SER A 97 2.37 -2.85 3.56
CA SER A 97 3.76 -3.26 3.52
C SER A 97 4.67 -2.04 3.32
N VAL A 98 5.75 -1.99 4.08
CA VAL A 98 6.90 -1.13 3.84
C VAL A 98 8.08 -2.04 3.51
N TYR A 99 8.59 -1.92 2.30
CA TYR A 99 9.82 -2.60 1.87
C TYR A 99 11.04 -1.73 2.18
N ILE A 100 12.08 -2.34 2.72
CA ILE A 100 13.35 -1.71 3.10
C ILE A 100 14.43 -2.27 2.19
N LYS A 101 14.87 -1.48 1.21
CA LYS A 101 15.77 -1.95 0.15
C LYS A 101 17.14 -2.37 0.69
N SER A 102 17.69 -1.65 1.64
CA SER A 102 19.03 -1.89 2.17
C SER A 102 19.22 -3.25 2.84
N SER A 103 18.15 -3.81 3.40
CA SER A 103 18.16 -5.12 4.08
C SER A 103 17.32 -6.19 3.35
N ASP A 104 16.65 -5.82 2.25
CA ASP A 104 15.67 -6.69 1.54
C ASP A 104 14.57 -7.22 2.47
N GLU A 105 14.16 -6.39 3.44
CA GLU A 105 13.17 -6.76 4.46
C GLU A 105 11.84 -6.04 4.25
N TYR A 106 10.81 -6.58 4.89
CA TYR A 106 9.47 -6.02 4.87
C TYR A 106 8.96 -5.82 6.29
N LEU A 107 8.42 -4.64 6.55
CA LEU A 107 7.53 -4.41 7.68
C LEU A 107 6.09 -4.49 7.17
N THR A 108 5.29 -5.38 7.73
CA THR A 108 3.92 -5.63 7.27
C THR A 108 2.91 -5.46 8.39
N LYS A 109 1.70 -5.04 8.03
CA LYS A 109 0.59 -4.90 8.96
C LYS A 109 -0.73 -5.20 8.27
N CYS A 110 -1.59 -5.95 8.94
CA CYS A 110 -3.00 -6.10 8.56
C CYS A 110 -3.85 -5.32 9.56
N ILE A 111 -4.70 -4.43 9.08
CA ILE A 111 -5.57 -3.62 9.93
C ILE A 111 -7.03 -3.80 9.51
N ASN A 112 -7.93 -3.70 10.49
CA ASN A 112 -9.36 -3.57 10.22
C ASN A 112 -9.69 -2.09 10.02
N THR A 113 -10.62 -1.81 9.08
CA THR A 113 -11.16 -0.45 8.95
C THR A 113 -11.99 -0.09 10.16
N ILE A 114 -12.11 1.20 10.45
CA ILE A 114 -12.94 1.73 11.53
C ILE A 114 -14.37 1.98 11.03
N LYS A 115 -15.33 2.08 11.95
CA LYS A 115 -16.72 2.47 11.65
C LYS A 115 -16.80 3.97 11.37
N ALA A 116 -16.45 4.37 10.14
CA ALA A 116 -16.36 5.77 9.74
C ALA A 116 -16.53 5.87 8.21
N SER A 117 -16.45 7.06 7.66
CA SER A 117 -16.49 7.30 6.22
C SER A 117 -15.30 6.68 5.50
N ARG A 118 -15.37 6.60 4.17
CA ARG A 118 -14.21 6.18 3.36
C ARG A 118 -13.01 7.11 3.53
N ILE A 119 -13.24 8.42 3.62
CA ILE A 119 -12.15 9.38 3.82
C ILE A 119 -11.49 9.21 5.20
N ASP A 120 -12.26 9.02 6.26
CA ASP A 120 -11.73 8.77 7.60
C ASP A 120 -10.89 7.48 7.63
N ASN A 121 -11.33 6.45 6.93
CA ASN A 121 -10.55 5.21 6.80
C ASN A 121 -9.26 5.40 6.00
N LYS A 122 -9.25 6.23 4.96
CA LYS A 122 -8.01 6.58 4.24
C LYS A 122 -7.02 7.32 5.14
N GLU A 123 -7.50 8.24 5.97
CA GLU A 123 -6.68 8.92 6.98
C GLU A 123 -6.11 7.93 8.00
N TYR A 124 -6.94 7.03 8.53
CA TYR A 124 -6.54 6.01 9.48
C TYR A 124 -5.48 5.04 8.89
N ILE A 125 -5.67 4.59 7.65
CA ILE A 125 -4.70 3.75 6.93
C ILE A 125 -3.38 4.50 6.77
N THR A 126 -3.44 5.76 6.31
CA THR A 126 -2.24 6.59 6.09
C THR A 126 -1.47 6.83 7.38
N LYS A 127 -2.17 7.07 8.50
CA LYS A 127 -1.53 7.18 9.82
C LYS A 127 -0.74 5.92 10.18
N ASN A 128 -1.32 4.74 9.97
CA ASN A 128 -0.61 3.47 10.19
C ASN A 128 0.65 3.33 9.31
N ILE A 129 0.58 3.73 8.04
CA ILE A 129 1.74 3.72 7.13
C ILE A 129 2.83 4.67 7.62
N VAL A 130 2.46 5.88 8.05
CA VAL A 130 3.41 6.87 8.60
C VAL A 130 4.08 6.33 9.86
N GLU A 131 3.34 5.68 10.76
CA GLU A 131 3.90 5.03 11.95
C GLU A 131 4.89 3.91 11.58
N MET A 132 4.55 3.09 10.59
CA MET A 132 5.46 2.04 10.08
C MET A 132 6.74 2.65 9.50
N LEU A 133 6.64 3.68 8.67
CA LEU A 133 7.81 4.38 8.12
C LEU A 133 8.66 5.02 9.23
N ARG A 134 8.03 5.66 10.21
CA ARG A 134 8.77 6.23 11.35
C ARG A 134 9.56 5.18 12.12
N SER A 135 9.00 3.99 12.32
CA SER A 135 9.68 2.90 13.05
C SER A 135 10.94 2.38 12.35
N VAL A 136 11.04 2.53 11.03
CA VAL A 136 12.23 2.13 10.25
C VAL A 136 13.21 3.27 10.00
N LEU A 137 12.73 4.53 9.98
CA LEU A 137 13.57 5.71 9.72
C LEU A 137 14.29 6.22 10.99
N TRP A 138 13.71 6.02 12.16
CA TRP A 138 14.27 6.47 13.45
C TRP A 138 14.60 5.29 14.37
N LYS A 139 15.36 4.37 13.82
CA LYS A 139 15.99 3.31 14.63
C LYS A 139 17.24 3.80 15.30
#